data_6b04886c13e531ba55c452baf9be31f3
#
_entry.id   6b04886c13e531ba55c452baf9be31f3
#
_cell.length_a   1.000
_cell.length_b   1.000
_cell.length_c   1.000
_cell.angle_alpha   90.00
_cell.angle_beta   90.00
_cell.angle_gamma   90.00
#
_symmetry.space_group_name_H-M   'P 1'
#
loop_
_entity.id
_entity.type
_entity.pdbx_description
1 polymer ?
#
loop_
_entity_poly.entity_id
_entity_poly.type
_entity_poly.pdbx_seq_one_letter_code
_entity_poly.pdbx_strand_id
1 'polypeptide(L)'
;MKIGLFIGGAGSAGTLHGQISQIVEAEKAGFDSLWAAHIMDIDVMTMLSMAAEQTTRIEIGTAVTPTFLRHPIAMAQQALTVQKVANGRFTLGLGVNHKPVVEGRLGMKFHRPWRHMFEYLNIVHSLTREGKVDYEGEIFSANTQFTMSSLPEIPVLLAALGPRMLNTAGELADGTITWMTGTETLRRYIVPTINDAAHR
;
A
#
# COMPACT_ATOMS: atom_id res chain seq x y z
N MET A 1 0.88 0.70 22.92
CA MET A 1 1.32 -0.01 21.68
C MET A 1 0.07 -0.19 20.83
N LYS A 2 0.09 0.20 19.56
CA LYS A 2 -1.03 -0.06 18.64
C LYS A 2 -1.02 -1.55 18.22
N ILE A 3 -2.17 -2.18 18.18
CA ILE A 3 -2.34 -3.58 17.78
C ILE A 3 -3.23 -3.62 16.54
N GLY A 4 -2.70 -4.17 15.45
CA GLY A 4 -3.42 -4.36 14.21
C GLY A 4 -3.76 -5.82 13.93
N LEU A 5 -4.87 -6.04 13.24
CA LEU A 5 -5.27 -7.34 12.71
C LEU A 5 -4.89 -7.41 11.22
N PHE A 6 -4.43 -8.57 10.76
CA PHE A 6 -4.16 -8.85 9.35
C PHE A 6 -5.14 -9.86 8.79
N ILE A 7 -5.77 -9.56 7.64
CA ILE A 7 -6.70 -10.45 6.94
C ILE A 7 -6.32 -10.62 5.48
N GLY A 8 -6.88 -11.64 4.81
CA GLY A 8 -6.65 -11.88 3.39
C GLY A 8 -5.34 -12.63 3.10
N GLY A 9 -4.74 -13.31 4.08
CA GLY A 9 -3.58 -14.19 3.85
C GLY A 9 -3.93 -15.39 2.95
N ALA A 10 -2.91 -16.06 2.38
CA ALA A 10 -3.09 -17.27 1.59
C ALA A 10 -3.88 -18.32 2.38
N GLY A 11 -5.02 -18.74 1.86
CA GLY A 11 -5.93 -19.69 2.52
C GLY A 11 -7.08 -19.06 3.30
N SER A 12 -7.17 -17.74 3.41
CA SER A 12 -8.36 -17.08 3.95
C SER A 12 -9.47 -17.03 2.89
N ALA A 13 -10.19 -18.14 2.73
CA ALA A 13 -11.39 -18.19 1.90
C ALA A 13 -12.54 -17.49 2.63
N GLY A 14 -12.78 -16.23 2.33
CA GLY A 14 -13.91 -15.49 2.86
C GLY A 14 -14.72 -14.84 1.75
N THR A 15 -16.03 -14.77 1.94
CA THR A 15 -16.87 -13.93 1.08
C THR A 15 -16.55 -12.45 1.30
N LEU A 16 -16.82 -11.59 0.32
CA LEU A 16 -16.64 -10.14 0.47
C LEU A 16 -17.32 -9.62 1.75
N HIS A 17 -18.58 -9.99 1.97
CA HIS A 17 -19.31 -9.58 3.16
C HIS A 17 -18.71 -10.17 4.47
N GLY A 18 -18.18 -11.38 4.43
CA GLY A 18 -17.49 -11.98 5.56
C GLY A 18 -16.22 -11.22 5.96
N GLN A 19 -15.43 -10.78 4.98
CA GLN A 19 -14.23 -9.97 5.24
C GLN A 19 -14.61 -8.56 5.77
N ILE A 20 -15.64 -7.93 5.19
CA ILE A 20 -16.15 -6.64 5.71
C ILE A 20 -16.62 -6.80 7.16
N SER A 21 -17.37 -7.86 7.46
CA SER A 21 -17.82 -8.15 8.84
C SER A 21 -16.65 -8.32 9.80
N GLN A 22 -15.56 -8.99 9.39
CA GLN A 22 -14.36 -9.13 10.22
C GLN A 22 -13.74 -7.75 10.56
N ILE A 23 -13.77 -6.80 9.64
CA ILE A 23 -13.26 -5.44 9.86
C ILE A 23 -14.13 -4.71 10.90
N VAL A 24 -15.44 -4.80 10.77
CA VAL A 24 -16.40 -4.21 11.71
C VAL A 24 -16.25 -4.83 13.11
N GLU A 25 -16.12 -6.16 13.20
CA GLU A 25 -15.90 -6.84 14.47
C GLU A 25 -14.53 -6.52 15.09
N ALA A 26 -13.48 -6.33 14.28
CA ALA A 26 -12.17 -5.87 14.76
C ALA A 26 -12.28 -4.48 15.43
N GLU A 27 -13.04 -3.56 14.84
CA GLU A 27 -13.30 -2.24 15.45
C GLU A 27 -14.03 -2.39 16.79
N LYS A 28 -15.07 -3.21 16.87
CA LYS A 28 -15.82 -3.48 18.12
C LYS A 28 -14.95 -4.14 19.17
N ALA A 29 -14.05 -5.04 18.77
CA ALA A 29 -13.09 -5.71 19.66
C ALA A 29 -11.97 -4.78 20.16
N GLY A 30 -11.88 -3.55 19.65
CA GLY A 30 -10.92 -2.56 20.13
C GLY A 30 -9.57 -2.56 19.42
N PHE A 31 -9.42 -3.26 18.30
CA PHE A 31 -8.20 -3.16 17.49
C PHE A 31 -7.98 -1.73 16.98
N ASP A 32 -6.70 -1.31 16.93
CA ASP A 32 -6.32 0.03 16.46
C ASP A 32 -6.35 0.11 14.94
N SER A 33 -5.94 -0.97 14.26
CA SER A 33 -5.86 -1.00 12.79
C SER A 33 -6.19 -2.37 12.22
N LEU A 34 -6.57 -2.38 10.94
CA LEU A 34 -6.73 -3.61 10.16
C LEU A 34 -6.00 -3.48 8.83
N TRP A 35 -5.24 -4.51 8.52
CA TRP A 35 -4.44 -4.61 7.30
C TRP A 35 -4.93 -5.75 6.42
N ALA A 36 -5.19 -5.46 5.14
CA ALA A 36 -5.73 -6.44 4.21
C ALA A 36 -4.77 -6.69 3.03
N ALA A 37 -4.52 -7.96 2.72
CA ALA A 37 -3.72 -8.34 1.57
C ALA A 37 -4.56 -8.34 0.29
N HIS A 38 -4.01 -7.78 -0.80
CA HIS A 38 -4.56 -7.94 -2.14
C HIS A 38 -4.04 -9.24 -2.75
N ILE A 39 -4.82 -10.31 -2.66
CA ILE A 39 -4.51 -11.59 -3.31
C ILE A 39 -5.30 -11.69 -4.63
N MET A 40 -5.89 -12.78 -5.01
CA MET A 40 -6.45 -12.92 -6.37
C MET A 40 -7.97 -12.75 -6.46
N ASP A 41 -8.69 -12.87 -5.35
CA ASP A 41 -10.15 -12.98 -5.40
C ASP A 41 -10.85 -11.63 -5.23
N ILE A 42 -10.59 -10.94 -4.13
CA ILE A 42 -11.29 -9.70 -3.76
C ILE A 42 -10.36 -8.52 -3.98
N ASP A 43 -10.85 -7.50 -4.67
CA ASP A 43 -10.14 -6.22 -4.76
C ASP A 43 -10.13 -5.52 -3.40
N VAL A 44 -8.94 -5.44 -2.80
CA VAL A 44 -8.76 -4.95 -1.44
C VAL A 44 -9.20 -3.48 -1.28
N MET A 45 -8.93 -2.64 -2.27
CA MET A 45 -9.27 -1.22 -2.21
C MET A 45 -10.79 -1.01 -2.21
N THR A 46 -11.50 -1.76 -3.05
CA THR A 46 -12.97 -1.76 -3.08
C THR A 46 -13.55 -2.27 -1.76
N MET A 47 -13.02 -3.39 -1.25
CA MET A 47 -13.47 -3.96 0.02
C MET A 47 -13.25 -2.99 1.19
N LEU A 48 -12.08 -2.37 1.28
CA LEU A 48 -11.77 -1.40 2.33
C LEU A 48 -12.65 -0.15 2.25
N SER A 49 -13.02 0.32 1.04
CA SER A 49 -13.98 1.41 0.88
C SER A 49 -15.34 1.06 1.47
N MET A 50 -15.84 -0.16 1.20
CA MET A 50 -17.12 -0.63 1.75
C MET A 50 -17.08 -0.82 3.27
N ALA A 51 -15.95 -1.28 3.81
CA ALA A 51 -15.74 -1.42 5.26
C ALA A 51 -15.61 -0.05 5.95
N ALA A 52 -14.99 0.92 5.30
CA ALA A 52 -14.84 2.27 5.82
C ALA A 52 -16.18 2.97 6.10
N GLU A 53 -17.20 2.72 5.26
CA GLU A 53 -18.57 3.21 5.47
C GLU A 53 -19.26 2.59 6.70
N GLN A 54 -18.80 1.42 7.15
CA GLN A 54 -19.37 0.68 8.27
C GLN A 54 -18.56 0.83 9.56
N THR A 55 -17.47 1.59 9.53
CA THR A 55 -16.56 1.79 10.67
C THR A 55 -16.30 3.28 10.88
N THR A 56 -15.89 3.66 12.08
CA THR A 56 -15.70 5.07 12.43
C THR A 56 -14.34 5.39 13.05
N ARG A 57 -13.63 4.39 13.58
CA ARG A 57 -12.41 4.56 14.38
C ARG A 57 -11.22 3.79 13.82
N ILE A 58 -11.41 2.54 13.45
CA ILE A 58 -10.30 1.66 13.07
C ILE A 58 -9.54 2.20 11.86
N GLU A 59 -8.22 2.27 11.98
CA GLU A 59 -7.34 2.55 10.85
C GLU A 59 -7.35 1.35 9.89
N ILE A 60 -7.46 1.58 8.61
CA ILE A 60 -7.49 0.53 7.59
C ILE A 60 -6.34 0.71 6.60
N GLY A 61 -5.76 -0.38 6.15
CA GLY A 61 -4.66 -0.29 5.20
C GLY A 61 -4.49 -1.53 4.33
N THR A 62 -3.78 -1.35 3.24
CA THR A 62 -3.38 -2.46 2.37
C THR A 62 -2.01 -3.01 2.76
N ALA A 63 -1.87 -4.34 2.82
CA ALA A 63 -0.61 -5.00 3.11
C ALA A 63 -0.37 -6.23 2.20
N VAL A 64 -0.13 -6.01 0.93
CA VAL A 64 -0.02 -4.76 0.18
C VAL A 64 -0.84 -4.82 -1.10
N THR A 65 -1.08 -3.67 -1.76
CA THR A 65 -1.63 -3.65 -3.11
C THR A 65 -0.49 -3.76 -4.14
N PRO A 66 -0.57 -4.74 -5.09
CA PRO A 66 0.47 -4.92 -6.10
C PRO A 66 0.44 -3.84 -7.18
N THR A 67 1.63 -3.34 -7.55
CA THR A 67 1.77 -2.22 -8.50
C THR A 67 1.63 -2.64 -9.97
N PHE A 68 1.94 -3.89 -10.33
CA PHE A 68 1.86 -4.35 -11.72
C PHE A 68 0.44 -4.35 -12.30
N LEU A 69 -0.58 -4.45 -11.46
CA LEU A 69 -1.98 -4.50 -11.90
C LEU A 69 -2.61 -3.13 -12.19
N ARG A 70 -1.97 -2.04 -11.77
CA ARG A 70 -2.53 -0.68 -11.88
C ARG A 70 -1.47 0.32 -12.28
N HIS A 71 -1.81 1.20 -13.21
CA HIS A 71 -0.99 2.38 -13.48
C HIS A 71 -0.93 3.28 -12.24
N PRO A 72 0.21 3.95 -11.93
CA PRO A 72 0.32 4.79 -10.72
C PRO A 72 -0.71 5.92 -10.63
N ILE A 73 -1.15 6.49 -11.76
CA ILE A 73 -2.25 7.47 -11.77
C ILE A 73 -3.55 6.85 -11.23
N ALA A 74 -3.91 5.65 -11.71
CA ALA A 74 -5.11 4.96 -11.24
C ALA A 74 -5.01 4.56 -9.77
N MET A 75 -3.82 4.16 -9.31
CA MET A 75 -3.57 3.85 -7.90
C MET A 75 -3.74 5.08 -7.01
N ALA A 76 -3.15 6.20 -7.37
CA ALA A 76 -3.28 7.45 -6.62
C ALA A 76 -4.75 7.92 -6.57
N GLN A 77 -5.45 7.89 -7.70
CA GLN A 77 -6.87 8.24 -7.78
C GLN A 77 -7.74 7.37 -6.88
N GLN A 78 -7.52 6.05 -6.91
CA GLN A 78 -8.25 5.10 -6.08
C GLN A 78 -7.94 5.30 -4.59
N ALA A 79 -6.66 5.47 -4.23
CA ALA A 79 -6.23 5.70 -2.86
C ALA A 79 -6.83 6.97 -2.26
N LEU A 80 -6.84 8.08 -3.01
CA LEU A 80 -7.48 9.32 -2.60
C LEU A 80 -9.00 9.15 -2.38
N THR A 81 -9.64 8.34 -3.22
CA THR A 81 -11.07 8.02 -3.07
C THR A 81 -11.32 7.23 -1.79
N VAL A 82 -10.54 6.16 -1.55
CA VAL A 82 -10.65 5.35 -0.32
C VAL A 82 -10.39 6.20 0.92
N GLN A 83 -9.39 7.07 0.89
CA GLN A 83 -9.07 7.96 2.00
C GLN A 83 -10.21 8.91 2.35
N LYS A 84 -10.91 9.43 1.34
CA LYS A 84 -12.11 10.26 1.55
C LYS A 84 -13.26 9.48 2.19
N VAL A 85 -13.53 8.28 1.69
CA VAL A 85 -14.55 7.39 2.27
C VAL A 85 -14.17 7.01 3.72
N ALA A 86 -12.89 6.73 3.96
CA ALA A 86 -12.37 6.38 5.28
C ALA A 86 -12.22 7.58 6.23
N ASN A 87 -12.50 8.80 5.78
CA ASN A 87 -12.36 10.02 6.57
C ASN A 87 -10.98 10.13 7.25
N GLY A 88 -9.92 9.95 6.47
CA GLY A 88 -8.53 10.08 6.94
C GLY A 88 -7.92 8.83 7.60
N ARG A 89 -8.63 7.70 7.67
CA ARG A 89 -8.18 6.48 8.36
C ARG A 89 -7.50 5.44 7.45
N PHE A 90 -7.24 5.76 6.17
CA PHE A 90 -6.67 4.82 5.23
C PHE A 90 -5.15 5.01 5.07
N THR A 91 -4.42 3.90 5.00
CA THR A 91 -2.99 3.84 4.68
C THR A 91 -2.77 2.97 3.45
N LEU A 92 -2.06 3.49 2.46
CA LEU A 92 -1.74 2.77 1.23
C LEU A 92 -0.44 1.99 1.37
N GLY A 93 -0.51 0.67 1.46
CA GLY A 93 0.67 -0.20 1.36
C GLY A 93 0.85 -0.72 -0.07
N LEU A 94 2.03 -0.51 -0.65
CA LEU A 94 2.39 -0.88 -2.02
C LEU A 94 3.48 -1.96 -2.05
N GLY A 95 3.43 -2.83 -3.06
CA GLY A 95 4.47 -3.83 -3.28
C GLY A 95 4.56 -4.28 -4.74
N VAL A 96 5.76 -4.73 -5.16
CA VAL A 96 6.00 -5.21 -6.53
C VAL A 96 5.45 -6.61 -6.82
N ASN A 97 4.88 -7.29 -5.81
CA ASN A 97 4.51 -8.69 -5.94
C ASN A 97 5.74 -9.62 -6.12
N HIS A 98 5.52 -10.88 -6.47
CA HIS A 98 6.54 -11.89 -6.65
C HIS A 98 6.69 -12.27 -8.13
N LYS A 99 7.93 -12.48 -8.57
CA LYS A 99 8.23 -12.84 -9.96
C LYS A 99 7.36 -13.99 -10.50
N PRO A 100 7.17 -15.11 -9.79
CA PRO A 100 6.31 -16.20 -10.28
C PRO A 100 4.85 -15.79 -10.48
N VAL A 101 4.34 -14.84 -9.70
CA VAL A 101 2.98 -14.31 -9.86
C VAL A 101 2.91 -13.40 -11.07
N VAL A 102 3.82 -12.44 -11.18
CA VAL A 102 3.84 -11.47 -12.27
C VAL A 102 4.04 -12.15 -13.63
N GLU A 103 5.00 -13.06 -13.73
CA GLU A 103 5.29 -13.74 -14.99
C GLU A 103 4.32 -14.90 -15.27
N GLY A 104 4.04 -15.74 -14.25
CA GLY A 104 3.27 -16.95 -14.44
C GLY A 104 1.76 -16.77 -14.44
N ARG A 105 1.22 -15.82 -13.65
CA ARG A 105 -0.23 -15.59 -13.56
C ARG A 105 -0.70 -14.37 -14.34
N LEU A 106 0.09 -13.26 -14.31
CA LEU A 106 -0.31 -12.03 -14.99
C LEU A 106 0.20 -11.97 -16.43
N GLY A 107 1.11 -12.86 -16.85
CA GLY A 107 1.70 -12.85 -18.19
C GLY A 107 2.55 -11.61 -18.48
N MET A 108 3.00 -10.90 -17.46
CA MET A 108 3.77 -9.68 -17.55
C MET A 108 5.26 -9.96 -17.29
N LYS A 109 6.16 -9.09 -17.78
CA LYS A 109 7.60 -9.23 -17.51
C LYS A 109 7.92 -8.64 -16.12
N PHE A 110 8.53 -9.43 -15.23
CA PHE A 110 9.10 -8.93 -13.97
C PHE A 110 10.51 -8.37 -14.22
N HIS A 111 10.55 -7.17 -14.79
CA HIS A 111 11.78 -6.52 -15.19
C HIS A 111 12.05 -5.28 -14.33
N ARG A 112 13.31 -5.13 -13.87
CA ARG A 112 13.78 -3.96 -13.08
C ARG A 112 12.84 -3.57 -11.93
N PRO A 113 12.45 -4.49 -11.00
CA PRO A 113 11.40 -4.25 -10.01
C PRO A 113 11.70 -3.07 -9.07
N TRP A 114 12.97 -2.80 -8.78
CA TRP A 114 13.35 -1.61 -8.02
C TRP A 114 13.07 -0.32 -8.81
N ARG A 115 13.49 -0.24 -10.09
CA ARG A 115 13.22 0.93 -10.94
C ARG A 115 11.72 1.16 -11.09
N HIS A 116 10.98 0.09 -11.35
CA HIS A 116 9.52 0.12 -11.42
C HIS A 116 8.92 0.74 -10.15
N MET A 117 9.33 0.29 -8.96
CA MET A 117 8.79 0.80 -7.71
C MET A 117 9.23 2.24 -7.42
N PHE A 118 10.47 2.58 -7.71
CA PHE A 118 11.00 3.92 -7.53
C PHE A 118 10.21 4.95 -8.35
N GLU A 119 10.01 4.70 -9.65
CA GLU A 119 9.24 5.58 -10.52
C GLU A 119 7.75 5.61 -10.14
N TYR A 120 7.20 4.45 -9.79
CA TYR A 120 5.82 4.32 -9.33
C TYR A 120 5.54 5.17 -8.09
N LEU A 121 6.41 5.10 -7.07
CA LEU A 121 6.28 5.89 -5.85
C LEU A 121 6.38 7.38 -6.11
N ASN A 122 7.32 7.84 -6.94
CA ASN A 122 7.44 9.26 -7.28
C ASN A 122 6.12 9.79 -7.88
N ILE A 123 5.52 9.06 -8.82
CA ILE A 123 4.25 9.45 -9.44
C ILE A 123 3.11 9.44 -8.41
N VAL A 124 3.00 8.38 -7.60
CA VAL A 124 1.96 8.29 -6.56
C VAL A 124 2.09 9.41 -5.54
N HIS A 125 3.31 9.70 -5.07
CA HIS A 125 3.57 10.79 -4.12
C HIS A 125 3.19 12.16 -4.69
N SER A 126 3.63 12.50 -5.91
CA SER A 126 3.27 13.77 -6.54
C SER A 126 1.75 13.92 -6.63
N LEU A 127 1.05 12.87 -7.06
CA LEU A 127 -0.40 12.91 -7.20
C LEU A 127 -1.15 12.96 -5.87
N THR A 128 -0.68 12.26 -4.85
CA THR A 128 -1.36 12.24 -3.54
C THR A 128 -1.06 13.46 -2.69
N ARG A 129 0.10 14.09 -2.85
CA ARG A 129 0.53 15.27 -2.07
C ARG A 129 0.22 16.60 -2.78
N GLU A 130 0.47 16.66 -4.09
CA GLU A 130 0.36 17.90 -4.87
C GLU A 130 -0.86 17.91 -5.81
N GLY A 131 -1.48 16.74 -6.06
CA GLY A 131 -2.58 16.60 -6.99
C GLY A 131 -2.18 16.68 -8.47
N LYS A 132 -0.91 16.81 -8.76
CA LYS A 132 -0.38 16.89 -10.13
C LYS A 132 0.91 16.12 -10.26
N VAL A 133 1.25 15.73 -11.47
CA VAL A 133 2.50 15.07 -11.82
C VAL A 133 2.91 15.44 -13.23
N ASP A 134 4.21 15.68 -13.41
CA ASP A 134 4.88 15.72 -14.72
C ASP A 134 6.17 14.91 -14.54
N TYR A 135 6.12 13.66 -14.97
CA TYR A 135 7.19 12.67 -14.74
C TYR A 135 7.48 11.91 -16.02
N GLU A 136 8.74 11.87 -16.42
CA GLU A 136 9.25 11.07 -17.52
C GLU A 136 10.33 10.14 -17.01
N GLY A 137 10.04 8.83 -16.99
CA GLY A 137 10.92 7.79 -16.50
C GLY A 137 11.24 6.73 -17.57
N GLU A 138 11.96 5.69 -17.16
CA GLU A 138 12.31 4.57 -18.04
C GLU A 138 11.16 3.56 -18.19
N ILE A 139 10.27 3.48 -17.20
CA ILE A 139 9.17 2.51 -17.13
C ILE A 139 7.82 3.22 -17.18
N PHE A 140 7.70 4.35 -16.50
CA PHE A 140 6.48 5.14 -16.45
C PHE A 140 6.71 6.56 -16.93
N SER A 141 5.72 7.06 -17.68
CA SER A 141 5.56 8.49 -17.94
C SER A 141 4.17 8.91 -17.53
N ALA A 142 4.05 10.04 -16.85
CA ALA A 142 2.78 10.55 -16.36
C ALA A 142 2.78 12.08 -16.38
N ASN A 143 1.79 12.65 -17.06
CA ASN A 143 1.54 14.09 -17.07
C ASN A 143 0.04 14.29 -16.87
N THR A 144 -0.38 14.69 -15.67
CA THR A 144 -1.79 14.90 -15.35
C THR A 144 -1.95 15.73 -14.08
N GLN A 145 -3.17 16.25 -13.89
CA GLN A 145 -3.59 16.96 -12.68
C GLN A 145 -4.96 16.48 -12.24
N PHE A 146 -5.15 16.25 -10.95
CA PHE A 146 -6.46 15.97 -10.37
C PHE A 146 -7.22 17.25 -10.06
N THR A 147 -8.52 17.25 -10.32
CA THR A 147 -9.40 18.39 -10.07
C THR A 147 -10.09 18.33 -8.70
N MET A 148 -9.52 17.61 -7.76
CA MET A 148 -10.09 17.50 -6.40
C MET A 148 -9.95 18.82 -5.66
N SER A 149 -11.02 19.26 -4.99
CA SER A 149 -11.05 20.51 -4.23
C SER A 149 -10.14 20.51 -2.99
N SER A 150 -9.85 19.32 -2.46
CA SER A 150 -8.88 19.10 -1.38
C SER A 150 -8.29 17.70 -1.49
N LEU A 151 -6.99 17.58 -1.25
CA LEU A 151 -6.29 16.29 -1.18
C LEU A 151 -6.24 15.86 0.29
N PRO A 152 -6.82 14.71 0.65
CA PRO A 152 -6.59 14.16 1.98
C PRO A 152 -5.16 13.63 2.07
N GLU A 153 -4.52 13.80 3.21
CA GLU A 153 -3.22 13.19 3.48
C GLU A 153 -3.36 11.67 3.51
N ILE A 154 -2.47 10.96 2.81
CA ILE A 154 -2.44 9.49 2.75
C ILE A 154 -1.04 9.02 3.11
N PRO A 155 -0.85 8.29 4.21
CA PRO A 155 0.39 7.58 4.44
C PRO A 155 0.60 6.49 3.38
N VAL A 156 1.79 6.47 2.77
CA VAL A 156 2.18 5.47 1.76
C VAL A 156 3.31 4.62 2.31
N LEU A 157 3.07 3.33 2.49
CA LEU A 157 4.05 2.36 2.95
C LEU A 157 4.55 1.50 1.79
N LEU A 158 5.84 1.17 1.80
CA LEU A 158 6.46 0.32 0.81
C LEU A 158 6.81 -1.05 1.38
N ALA A 159 6.39 -2.13 0.72
CA ALA A 159 6.89 -3.47 1.05
C ALA A 159 8.36 -3.60 0.67
N ALA A 160 9.24 -3.74 1.64
CA ALA A 160 10.66 -3.77 1.43
C ALA A 160 11.38 -4.78 2.36
N LEU A 161 12.32 -5.52 1.79
CA LEU A 161 13.22 -6.44 2.52
C LEU A 161 14.68 -6.27 2.09
N GLY A 162 14.94 -6.03 0.80
CA GLY A 162 16.29 -5.86 0.27
C GLY A 162 16.80 -4.41 0.40
N PRO A 163 18.13 -4.19 0.40
CA PRO A 163 18.73 -2.90 0.74
C PRO A 163 18.26 -1.75 -0.16
N ARG A 164 18.16 -1.96 -1.48
CA ARG A 164 17.70 -0.90 -2.39
C ARG A 164 16.25 -0.50 -2.12
N MET A 165 15.37 -1.47 -1.85
CA MET A 165 13.97 -1.21 -1.58
C MET A 165 13.77 -0.56 -0.21
N LEU A 166 14.57 -0.96 0.80
CA LEU A 166 14.58 -0.34 2.12
C LEU A 166 15.06 1.11 2.07
N ASN A 167 16.11 1.40 1.28
CA ASN A 167 16.54 2.78 1.05
C ASN A 167 15.44 3.61 0.38
N THR A 168 14.80 3.06 -0.65
CA THR A 168 13.66 3.74 -1.29
C THR A 168 12.50 3.97 -0.31
N ALA A 169 12.23 3.02 0.59
CA ALA A 169 11.23 3.19 1.62
C ALA A 169 11.57 4.33 2.59
N GLY A 170 12.82 4.45 3.01
CA GLY A 170 13.28 5.54 3.87
C GLY A 170 13.29 6.91 3.18
N GLU A 171 13.66 6.96 1.92
CA GLU A 171 13.78 8.21 1.15
C GLU A 171 12.44 8.74 0.63
N LEU A 172 11.51 7.86 0.24
CA LEU A 172 10.31 8.23 -0.51
C LEU A 172 8.98 7.78 0.12
N ALA A 173 8.98 6.89 1.11
CA ALA A 173 7.74 6.41 1.71
C ALA A 173 7.61 6.87 3.17
N ASP A 174 6.40 6.82 3.70
CA ASP A 174 6.13 7.14 5.12
C ASP A 174 6.48 5.97 6.05
N GLY A 175 6.93 4.84 5.48
CA GLY A 175 7.39 3.67 6.21
C GLY A 175 7.43 2.41 5.37
N THR A 176 7.58 1.26 6.03
CA THR A 176 7.69 -0.04 5.37
C THR A 176 6.74 -1.09 5.93
N ILE A 177 6.37 -2.04 5.08
CA ILE A 177 5.69 -3.28 5.46
C ILE A 177 6.66 -4.44 5.21
N THR A 178 6.90 -5.24 6.22
CA THR A 178 7.76 -6.42 6.13
C THR A 178 6.93 -7.70 6.07
N TRP A 179 7.46 -8.74 5.42
CA TRP A 179 6.81 -10.03 5.34
C TRP A 179 7.67 -11.12 5.99
N MET A 180 7.08 -11.87 6.92
CA MET A 180 7.71 -13.00 7.62
C MET A 180 9.08 -12.66 8.20
N THR A 181 9.21 -11.48 8.81
CA THR A 181 10.47 -10.97 9.32
C THR A 181 10.55 -11.11 10.84
N GLY A 182 11.59 -11.75 11.34
CA GLY A 182 11.82 -11.90 12.77
C GLY A 182 12.25 -10.59 13.44
N THR A 183 12.00 -10.47 14.74
CA THR A 183 12.29 -9.28 15.55
C THR A 183 13.76 -8.86 15.50
N GLU A 184 14.67 -9.82 15.45
CA GLU A 184 16.11 -9.55 15.39
C GLU A 184 16.53 -8.95 14.03
N THR A 185 15.95 -9.41 12.93
CA THR A 185 16.17 -8.84 11.61
C THR A 185 15.59 -7.41 11.53
N LEU A 186 14.42 -7.17 12.13
CA LEU A 186 13.86 -5.82 12.23
C LEU A 186 14.83 -4.90 12.98
N ARG A 187 15.30 -5.32 14.16
CA ARG A 187 16.15 -4.51 15.04
C ARG A 187 17.53 -4.22 14.45
N ARG A 188 18.19 -5.23 13.85
CA ARG A 188 19.61 -5.13 13.41
C ARG A 188 19.77 -4.68 11.97
N TYR A 189 18.78 -4.84 11.15
CA TYR A 189 18.92 -4.60 9.72
C TYR A 189 17.88 -3.65 9.16
N ILE A 190 16.58 -3.96 9.28
CA ILE A 190 15.53 -3.20 8.58
C ILE A 190 15.40 -1.78 9.16
N VAL A 191 15.22 -1.68 10.47
CA VAL A 191 15.03 -0.36 11.12
C VAL A 191 16.24 0.55 10.94
N PRO A 192 17.50 0.11 11.19
CA PRO A 192 18.67 0.95 10.92
C PRO A 192 18.76 1.38 9.45
N THR A 193 18.58 0.46 8.50
CA THR A 193 18.69 0.77 7.07
C THR A 193 17.68 1.84 6.61
N ILE A 194 16.44 1.76 7.08
CA ILE A 194 15.40 2.74 6.73
C ILE A 194 15.69 4.09 7.38
N ASN A 195 16.05 4.09 8.67
CA ASN A 195 16.35 5.33 9.39
C ASN A 195 17.55 6.05 8.78
N ASP A 196 18.62 5.33 8.43
CA ASP A 196 19.78 5.89 7.75
C ASP A 196 19.41 6.51 6.39
N ALA A 197 18.46 5.90 5.68
CA ALA A 197 17.96 6.43 4.41
C ALA A 197 17.08 7.68 4.60
N ALA A 198 16.23 7.69 5.62
CA ALA A 198 15.34 8.80 5.93
C ALA A 198 16.08 10.07 6.42
N HIS A 199 17.30 9.92 6.95
CA HIS A 199 18.12 11.04 7.42
C HIS A 199 19.04 11.64 6.36
N ARG A 200 19.07 11.09 5.13
CA ARG A 200 19.84 11.62 3.99
C ARG A 200 19.10 12.67 3.20
#